data_c43d975e0c743ba787299cd653f0d4db
#
_entry.id   c43d975e0c743ba787299cd653f0d4db
#
_cell.length_a   1.000
_cell.length_b   1.000
_cell.length_c   1.000
_cell.angle_alpha   90.00
_cell.angle_beta   90.00
_cell.angle_gamma   90.00
#
_symmetry.space_group_name_H-M   'P 1'
#
loop_
_entity.id
_entity.type
_entity.pdbx_description
1 polymer ?
#
loop_
_entity_poly.entity_id
_entity_poly.type
_entity_poly.pdbx_seq_one_letter_code
_entity_poly.pdbx_strand_id
1 'polypeptide(L)'
;MNKIIYRKTTKADMKILMKLRLEMLREVNGLSGEYEYDENFIFESRRYFESGEQTTVIASDGETLVGCASLSYTWIMPTFSHPTGNRAHLMNVYTRADYRRRGISKKMVEILIGEAKGNGVTEISLDATEMGIPLYESLGFKASDSCMVMDLEG
;
A
#
# COMPACT_ATOMS: atom_id res chain seq x y z
N MET A 1 24.55 12.54 -0.57
CA MET A 1 23.20 12.02 -0.32
C MET A 1 22.85 10.96 -1.35
N ASN A 2 22.51 9.75 -0.91
CA ASN A 2 22.15 8.69 -1.84
C ASN A 2 20.78 8.99 -2.45
N LYS A 3 20.66 8.71 -3.73
CA LYS A 3 19.41 8.86 -4.43
C LYS A 3 18.47 7.69 -4.09
N ILE A 4 17.21 7.98 -3.78
CA ILE A 4 16.22 6.94 -3.56
C ILE A 4 15.77 6.39 -4.92
N ILE A 5 15.79 5.08 -5.03
CA ILE A 5 15.36 4.36 -6.24
C ILE A 5 13.98 3.75 -5.98
N TYR A 6 13.08 3.95 -6.92
CA TYR A 6 11.71 3.42 -6.85
C TYR A 6 11.51 2.38 -7.95
N ARG A 7 10.91 1.26 -7.61
CA ARG A 7 10.56 0.26 -8.63
C ARG A 7 9.38 -0.61 -8.19
N LYS A 8 8.75 -1.23 -9.16
CA LYS A 8 7.71 -2.24 -8.90
C LYS A 8 8.38 -3.54 -8.47
N THR A 9 7.73 -4.27 -7.56
CA THR A 9 8.23 -5.55 -7.09
C THR A 9 7.93 -6.66 -8.08
N THR A 10 8.75 -7.72 -7.99
CA THR A 10 8.54 -8.97 -8.71
C THR A 10 8.52 -10.12 -7.69
N LYS A 11 8.29 -11.34 -8.14
CA LYS A 11 8.33 -12.52 -7.26
C LYS A 11 9.68 -12.70 -6.57
N ALA A 12 10.76 -12.20 -7.18
CA ALA A 12 12.09 -12.27 -6.59
C ALA A 12 12.24 -11.42 -5.33
N ASP A 13 11.34 -10.47 -5.12
CA ASP A 13 11.38 -9.54 -3.97
C ASP A 13 10.61 -10.05 -2.75
N MET A 14 9.99 -11.21 -2.84
CA MET A 14 9.05 -11.69 -1.82
C MET A 14 9.64 -11.67 -0.42
N LYS A 15 10.86 -12.16 -0.26
CA LYS A 15 11.50 -12.27 1.06
C LYS A 15 11.69 -10.91 1.73
N ILE A 16 12.23 -9.94 0.99
CA ILE A 16 12.47 -8.61 1.55
C ILE A 16 11.16 -7.84 1.74
N LEU A 17 10.21 -8.05 0.85
CA LEU A 17 8.90 -7.41 0.94
C LEU A 17 8.13 -7.90 2.18
N MET A 18 8.14 -9.20 2.44
CA MET A 18 7.53 -9.76 3.64
C MET A 18 8.21 -9.25 4.92
N LYS A 19 9.53 -9.15 4.91
CA LYS A 19 10.26 -8.61 6.06
C LYS A 19 9.83 -7.18 6.37
N LEU A 20 9.74 -6.34 5.35
CA LEU A 20 9.32 -4.95 5.52
C LEU A 20 7.86 -4.86 5.97
N ARG A 21 7.00 -5.70 5.41
CA ARG A 21 5.58 -5.77 5.79
C ARG A 21 5.41 -6.07 7.28
N LEU A 22 6.12 -7.08 7.77
CA LEU A 22 6.02 -7.46 9.19
C LEU A 22 6.63 -6.40 10.11
N GLU A 23 7.70 -5.76 9.69
CA GLU A 23 8.31 -4.63 10.41
C GLU A 23 7.30 -3.49 10.57
N MET A 24 6.65 -3.11 9.48
CA MET A 24 5.64 -2.05 9.46
C MET A 24 4.48 -2.37 10.42
N LEU A 25 3.98 -3.59 10.37
CA LEU A 25 2.85 -3.99 11.21
C LEU A 25 3.18 -3.95 12.69
N ARG A 26 4.41 -4.30 13.06
CA ARG A 26 4.85 -4.18 14.45
C ARG A 26 4.85 -2.72 14.90
N GLU A 27 5.39 -1.83 14.08
CA GLU A 27 5.43 -0.40 14.38
C GLU A 27 4.02 0.20 14.47
N VAL A 28 3.20 -0.03 13.46
CA VAL A 28 1.85 0.55 13.37
C VAL A 28 0.94 0.07 14.50
N ASN A 29 1.09 -1.18 14.92
CA ASN A 29 0.24 -1.76 15.97
C ASN A 29 0.89 -1.74 17.36
N GLY A 30 2.06 -1.12 17.50
CA GLY A 30 2.75 -1.03 18.78
C GLY A 30 3.17 -2.38 19.35
N LEU A 31 3.51 -3.33 18.50
CA LEU A 31 3.88 -4.67 18.91
C LEU A 31 5.37 -4.76 19.23
N SER A 32 5.73 -5.75 20.06
CA SER A 32 7.14 -6.07 20.34
C SER A 32 7.88 -6.45 19.05
N GLY A 33 9.17 -6.12 18.97
CA GLY A 33 10.01 -6.57 17.87
C GLY A 33 10.15 -8.09 17.76
N GLU A 34 9.80 -8.81 18.84
CA GLU A 34 9.84 -10.27 18.91
C GLU A 34 8.46 -10.90 18.69
N TYR A 35 7.43 -10.09 18.44
CA TYR A 35 6.10 -10.61 18.21
C TYR A 35 6.09 -11.61 17.05
N GLU A 36 5.52 -12.78 17.29
CA GLU A 36 5.38 -13.82 16.28
C GLU A 36 3.99 -13.78 15.65
N TYR A 37 3.97 -13.71 14.33
CA TYR A 37 2.71 -13.67 13.57
C TYR A 37 2.16 -15.08 13.37
N ASP A 38 0.84 -15.18 13.33
CA ASP A 38 0.16 -16.41 12.97
C ASP A 38 0.62 -16.89 11.59
N GLU A 39 0.89 -18.19 11.45
CA GLU A 39 1.36 -18.77 10.20
C GLU A 39 0.38 -18.55 9.05
N ASN A 40 -0.91 -18.59 9.33
CA ASN A 40 -1.93 -18.36 8.31
C ASN A 40 -1.90 -16.92 7.81
N PHE A 41 -1.66 -15.95 8.70
CA PHE A 41 -1.52 -14.56 8.31
C PHE A 41 -0.32 -14.37 7.37
N ILE A 42 0.81 -15.01 7.69
CA ILE A 42 2.01 -14.95 6.84
C ILE A 42 1.72 -15.58 5.48
N PHE A 43 1.08 -16.74 5.47
CA PHE A 43 0.72 -17.43 4.23
C PHE A 43 -0.16 -16.56 3.34
N GLU A 44 -1.22 -15.97 3.90
CA GLU A 44 -2.15 -15.13 3.13
C GLU A 44 -1.48 -13.83 2.65
N SER A 45 -0.58 -13.26 3.44
CA SER A 45 0.16 -12.08 3.02
C SER A 45 1.07 -12.37 1.82
N ARG A 46 1.76 -13.50 1.84
CA ARG A 46 2.58 -13.93 0.69
C ARG A 46 1.73 -14.17 -0.53
N ARG A 47 0.62 -14.87 -0.34
CA ARG A 47 -0.33 -15.14 -1.42
C ARG A 47 -0.83 -13.86 -2.08
N TYR A 48 -1.09 -12.83 -1.27
CA TYR A 48 -1.48 -11.52 -1.78
C TYR A 48 -0.40 -10.95 -2.71
N PHE A 49 0.84 -10.90 -2.25
CA PHE A 49 1.92 -10.34 -3.07
C PHE A 49 2.23 -11.16 -4.32
N GLU A 50 1.96 -12.45 -4.30
CA GLU A 50 2.16 -13.34 -5.45
C GLU A 50 1.00 -13.28 -6.45
N SER A 51 -0.14 -12.72 -6.06
CA SER A 51 -1.30 -12.61 -6.93
C SER A 51 -1.05 -11.62 -8.06
N GLY A 52 -1.75 -11.79 -9.16
CA GLY A 52 -1.73 -10.83 -10.25
C GLY A 52 -2.68 -9.65 -10.03
N GLU A 53 -3.27 -9.54 -8.85
CA GLU A 53 -4.33 -8.58 -8.54
C GLU A 53 -3.83 -7.40 -7.70
N GLN A 54 -2.53 -7.17 -7.67
CA GLN A 54 -1.94 -6.06 -6.94
C GLN A 54 -0.70 -5.54 -7.65
N THR A 55 -0.31 -4.31 -7.32
CA THR A 55 0.99 -3.73 -7.69
C THR A 55 1.61 -3.16 -6.44
N THR A 56 2.85 -3.51 -6.16
CA THR A 56 3.60 -2.96 -5.03
C THR A 56 4.83 -2.24 -5.56
N VAL A 57 5.05 -1.04 -5.02
CA VAL A 57 6.25 -0.23 -5.28
C VAL A 57 7.11 -0.23 -4.04
N ILE A 58 8.40 -0.34 -4.22
CA ILE A 58 9.37 -0.22 -3.13
C ILE A 58 10.32 0.93 -3.39
N ALA A 59 10.83 1.51 -2.30
CA ALA A 59 11.82 2.56 -2.31
C ALA A 59 13.09 2.04 -1.64
N SER A 60 14.24 2.28 -2.25
CA SER A 60 15.52 1.79 -1.77
C SER A 60 16.55 2.93 -1.71
N ASP A 61 17.36 2.89 -0.65
CA ASP A 61 18.56 3.71 -0.51
C ASP A 61 19.75 2.74 -0.66
N GLY A 62 20.35 2.72 -1.86
CA GLY A 62 21.32 1.68 -2.19
C GLY A 62 20.65 0.30 -2.16
N GLU A 63 21.18 -0.61 -1.35
CA GLU A 63 20.62 -1.95 -1.18
C GLU A 63 19.60 -2.02 -0.03
N THR A 64 19.43 -0.92 0.68
CA THR A 64 18.53 -0.87 1.85
C THR A 64 17.12 -0.49 1.41
N LEU A 65 16.17 -1.36 1.71
CA LEU A 65 14.76 -1.09 1.46
C LEU A 65 14.25 -0.15 2.56
N VAL A 66 13.67 0.99 2.16
CA VAL A 66 13.26 2.03 3.10
C VAL A 66 11.76 2.33 3.07
N GLY A 67 11.04 1.82 2.11
CA GLY A 67 9.59 2.04 2.04
C GLY A 67 8.89 1.12 1.06
N CYS A 68 7.58 1.07 1.18
CA CYS A 68 6.72 0.32 0.27
C CYS A 68 5.32 0.94 0.22
N ALA A 69 4.61 0.63 -0.85
CA ALA A 69 3.20 0.97 -0.99
C ALA A 69 2.55 -0.04 -1.93
N SER A 70 1.33 -0.43 -1.65
CA SER A 70 0.62 -1.44 -2.43
C SER A 70 -0.73 -0.94 -2.91
N LEU A 71 -1.11 -1.37 -4.09
CA LEU A 71 -2.40 -1.07 -4.70
C LEU A 71 -3.08 -2.41 -5.01
N SER A 72 -4.23 -2.65 -4.37
CA SER A 72 -5.04 -3.84 -4.62
C SER A 72 -6.08 -3.50 -5.69
N TYR A 73 -6.17 -4.30 -6.74
CA TYR A 73 -7.19 -4.11 -7.77
C TYR A 73 -8.45 -4.86 -7.38
N THR A 74 -9.59 -4.20 -7.54
CA THR A 74 -10.89 -4.79 -7.23
C THR A 74 -11.83 -4.57 -8.40
N TRP A 75 -12.69 -5.53 -8.64
CA TRP A 75 -13.74 -5.41 -9.63
C TRP A 75 -15.06 -5.53 -8.88
N ILE A 76 -15.80 -4.43 -8.86
CA ILE A 76 -17.09 -4.39 -8.20
C ILE A 76 -18.18 -4.06 -9.23
N MET A 77 -19.42 -4.18 -8.82
CA MET A 77 -20.52 -3.93 -9.72
C MET A 77 -20.40 -2.54 -10.37
N PRO A 78 -20.45 -2.45 -11.71
CA PRO A 78 -20.44 -1.16 -12.39
C PRO A 78 -21.57 -0.25 -11.91
N THR A 79 -21.23 1.03 -11.76
CA THR A 79 -22.20 2.06 -11.38
C THR A 79 -22.24 3.15 -12.45
N PHE A 80 -23.15 4.08 -12.33
CA PHE A 80 -23.27 5.18 -13.27
C PHE A 80 -21.97 5.99 -13.36
N SER A 81 -21.35 6.28 -12.20
CA SER A 81 -20.12 7.06 -12.13
C SER A 81 -18.86 6.24 -12.45
N HIS A 82 -18.94 4.92 -12.31
CA HIS A 82 -17.83 4.01 -12.54
C HIS A 82 -18.31 2.81 -13.38
N PRO A 83 -18.55 3.04 -14.69
CA PRO A 83 -19.25 2.05 -15.50
C PRO A 83 -18.50 0.75 -15.79
N THR A 84 -17.20 0.72 -15.54
CA THR A 84 -16.43 -0.53 -15.69
C THR A 84 -16.36 -1.36 -14.41
N GLY A 85 -16.60 -0.73 -13.25
CA GLY A 85 -16.41 -1.38 -11.96
C GLY A 85 -14.94 -1.62 -11.58
N ASN A 86 -14.02 -1.13 -12.39
CA ASN A 86 -12.57 -1.32 -12.17
C ASN A 86 -12.05 -0.30 -11.17
N ARG A 87 -11.80 -0.76 -9.95
CA ARG A 87 -11.37 0.09 -8.83
C ARG A 87 -10.11 -0.47 -8.18
N ALA A 88 -9.52 0.32 -7.29
CA ALA A 88 -8.35 -0.10 -6.55
C ALA A 88 -8.39 0.46 -5.13
N HIS A 89 -7.67 -0.22 -4.23
CA HIS A 89 -7.54 0.21 -2.85
C HIS A 89 -6.05 0.32 -2.51
N LEU A 90 -5.65 1.50 -2.06
CA LEU A 90 -4.27 1.79 -1.68
C LEU A 90 -4.07 1.39 -0.22
N MET A 91 -3.02 0.62 0.05
CA MET A 91 -2.72 0.18 1.40
C MET A 91 -1.23 -0.11 1.56
N ASN A 92 -0.82 -0.44 2.78
CA ASN A 92 0.55 -0.80 3.08
C ASN A 92 1.56 0.30 2.72
N VAL A 93 1.15 1.57 2.87
CA VAL A 93 2.02 2.72 2.61
C VAL A 93 2.90 2.93 3.83
N TYR A 94 4.20 2.72 3.66
CA TYR A 94 5.13 2.79 4.77
C TYR A 94 6.49 3.33 4.32
N THR A 95 7.06 4.21 5.13
CA THR A 95 8.43 4.68 5.00
C THR A 95 9.09 4.57 6.37
N ARG A 96 10.28 3.99 6.44
CA ARG A 96 11.03 3.86 7.69
C ARG A 96 11.24 5.23 8.32
N ALA A 97 11.22 5.28 9.65
CA ALA A 97 11.26 6.52 10.42
C ALA A 97 12.38 7.47 10.00
N ASP A 98 13.58 6.95 9.78
CA ASP A 98 14.76 7.74 9.41
C ASP A 98 14.66 8.38 8.02
N TYR A 99 13.72 7.94 7.23
CA TYR A 99 13.53 8.41 5.84
C TYR A 99 12.26 9.22 5.65
N ARG A 100 11.52 9.48 6.72
CA ARG A 100 10.28 10.26 6.65
C ARG A 100 10.55 11.73 6.37
N ARG A 101 9.53 12.43 5.87
CA ARG A 101 9.56 13.86 5.50
C ARG A 101 10.50 14.17 4.35
N ARG A 102 10.75 13.19 3.49
CA ARG A 102 11.57 13.36 2.29
C ARG A 102 10.76 13.15 1.01
N GLY A 103 9.43 13.05 1.12
CA GLY A 103 8.57 12.83 -0.03
C GLY A 103 8.57 11.42 -0.60
N ILE A 104 9.10 10.44 0.13
CA ILE A 104 9.22 9.06 -0.35
C ILE A 104 7.85 8.40 -0.51
N SER A 105 7.00 8.49 0.52
CA SER A 105 5.65 7.92 0.45
C SER A 105 4.84 8.58 -0.66
N LYS A 106 4.95 9.90 -0.79
CA LYS A 106 4.25 10.65 -1.83
C LYS A 106 4.66 10.14 -3.22
N LYS A 107 5.95 9.95 -3.43
CA LYS A 107 6.46 9.48 -4.72
C LYS A 107 5.95 8.07 -5.04
N MET A 108 5.95 7.18 -4.06
CA MET A 108 5.44 5.82 -4.27
C MET A 108 3.95 5.84 -4.62
N VAL A 109 3.16 6.66 -3.93
CA VAL A 109 1.73 6.75 -4.20
C VAL A 109 1.48 7.37 -5.58
N GLU A 110 2.26 8.38 -5.98
CA GLU A 110 2.16 8.95 -7.33
C GLU A 110 2.42 7.90 -8.41
N ILE A 111 3.41 7.05 -8.21
CA ILE A 111 3.71 5.95 -9.14
C ILE A 111 2.52 5.00 -9.24
N LEU A 112 1.92 4.64 -8.11
CA LEU A 112 0.76 3.75 -8.09
C LEU A 112 -0.48 4.38 -8.72
N ILE A 113 -0.68 5.69 -8.56
CA ILE A 113 -1.78 6.39 -9.22
C ILE A 113 -1.61 6.31 -10.74
N GLY A 114 -0.38 6.52 -11.23
CA GLY A 114 -0.08 6.37 -12.65
C GLY A 114 -0.33 4.95 -13.16
N GLU A 115 0.07 3.95 -12.37
CA GLU A 115 -0.16 2.54 -12.70
C GLU A 115 -1.66 2.22 -12.75
N ALA A 116 -2.42 2.73 -11.79
CA ALA A 116 -3.87 2.56 -11.75
C ALA A 116 -4.53 3.14 -13.02
N LYS A 117 -4.13 4.35 -13.39
CA LYS A 117 -4.65 4.98 -14.61
C LYS A 117 -4.35 4.15 -15.85
N GLY A 118 -3.13 3.62 -15.95
CA GLY A 118 -2.73 2.76 -17.05
C GLY A 118 -3.52 1.46 -17.14
N ASN A 119 -4.04 0.98 -16.01
CA ASN A 119 -4.85 -0.23 -15.93
C ASN A 119 -6.35 0.05 -16.01
N GLY A 120 -6.76 1.28 -16.30
CA GLY A 120 -8.16 1.63 -16.45
C GLY A 120 -8.94 1.74 -15.15
N VAL A 121 -8.26 1.89 -14.03
CA VAL A 121 -8.91 2.10 -12.73
C VAL A 121 -9.56 3.48 -12.71
N THR A 122 -10.82 3.53 -12.26
CA THR A 122 -11.58 4.79 -12.24
C THR A 122 -11.69 5.40 -10.84
N GLU A 123 -11.42 4.63 -9.80
CA GLU A 123 -11.46 5.14 -8.43
C GLU A 123 -10.45 4.40 -7.57
N ILE A 124 -9.69 5.15 -6.76
CA ILE A 124 -8.79 4.60 -5.75
C ILE A 124 -9.32 5.02 -4.39
N SER A 125 -9.50 4.05 -3.49
CA SER A 125 -9.87 4.30 -2.09
C SER A 125 -8.69 3.98 -1.18
N LEU A 126 -8.75 4.50 0.04
CA LEU A 126 -7.79 4.17 1.10
C LEU A 126 -8.39 4.45 2.46
N ASP A 127 -7.82 3.85 3.49
CA ASP A 127 -8.13 4.15 4.87
C ASP A 127 -6.97 4.97 5.43
N ALA A 128 -7.23 6.22 5.78
CA ALA A 128 -6.19 7.16 6.19
C ALA A 128 -6.07 7.24 7.71
N THR A 129 -4.82 7.28 8.20
CA THR A 129 -4.56 7.72 9.57
C THR A 129 -4.53 9.24 9.58
N GLU A 130 -4.73 9.85 10.76
CA GLU A 130 -4.67 11.31 10.87
C GLU A 130 -3.36 11.89 10.33
N MET A 131 -2.23 11.22 10.57
CA MET A 131 -0.94 11.67 10.09
C MET A 131 -0.80 11.59 8.57
N GLY A 132 -1.52 10.66 7.93
CA GLY A 132 -1.46 10.48 6.49
C GLY A 132 -2.39 11.40 5.69
N ILE A 133 -3.41 11.97 6.33
CA ILE A 133 -4.40 12.79 5.64
C ILE A 133 -3.79 13.91 4.81
N PRO A 134 -2.85 14.74 5.32
CA PRO A 134 -2.29 15.83 4.52
C PRO A 134 -1.61 15.32 3.24
N LEU A 135 -0.93 14.19 3.30
CA LEU A 135 -0.30 13.58 2.13
C LEU A 135 -1.35 13.25 1.07
N TYR A 136 -2.41 12.53 1.48
CA TYR A 136 -3.42 12.08 0.54
C TYR A 136 -4.23 13.23 -0.04
N GLU A 137 -4.55 14.23 0.78
CA GLU A 137 -5.23 15.43 0.29
C GLU A 137 -4.36 16.18 -0.75
N SER A 138 -3.04 16.24 -0.52
CA SER A 138 -2.13 16.88 -1.47
C SER A 138 -2.09 16.18 -2.83
N LEU A 139 -2.47 14.89 -2.86
CA LEU A 139 -2.53 14.08 -4.08
C LEU A 139 -3.91 14.07 -4.73
N GLY A 140 -4.89 14.74 -4.13
CA GLY A 140 -6.24 14.84 -4.68
C GLY A 140 -7.26 13.91 -4.08
N PHE A 141 -6.89 13.14 -3.05
CA PHE A 141 -7.87 12.31 -2.34
C PHE A 141 -8.79 13.19 -1.50
N LYS A 142 -10.04 12.79 -1.41
CA LYS A 142 -11.06 13.51 -0.64
C LYS A 142 -11.78 12.54 0.29
N ALA A 143 -12.11 13.01 1.49
CA ALA A 143 -12.89 12.21 2.42
C ALA A 143 -14.26 11.87 1.82
N SER A 144 -14.73 10.66 2.09
CA SER A 144 -16.04 10.18 1.65
C SER A 144 -16.79 9.64 2.86
N ASP A 145 -17.99 10.14 3.09
CA ASP A 145 -18.84 9.75 4.23
C ASP A 145 -19.84 8.65 3.87
N SER A 146 -19.82 8.17 2.65
CA SER A 146 -20.83 7.21 2.18
C SER A 146 -20.50 5.76 2.49
N CYS A 147 -19.28 5.48 2.93
CA CYS A 147 -18.85 4.10 3.21
C CYS A 147 -19.24 3.70 4.63
N MET A 148 -19.91 2.55 4.76
CA MET A 148 -20.23 1.93 6.05
C MET A 148 -19.57 0.56 6.09
N VAL A 149 -19.08 0.14 7.26
CA VAL A 149 -18.35 -1.11 7.43
C VAL A 149 -19.01 -1.97 8.50
N MET A 150 -19.11 -3.26 8.25
CA MET A 150 -19.51 -4.24 9.24
C MET A 150 -18.40 -5.27 9.38
N ASP A 151 -17.92 -5.47 10.59
CA ASP A 151 -16.93 -6.49 10.88
C ASP A 151 -17.66 -7.78 11.23
N LEU A 152 -17.39 -8.85 10.47
CA LEU A 152 -18.11 -10.12 10.63
C LEU A 152 -17.47 -11.05 11.65
N GLU A 153 -16.27 -10.78 12.11
CA GLU A 153 -15.57 -11.61 13.09
C GLU A 153 -15.48 -10.99 14.48
N GLY A 154 -15.95 -9.83 14.62
CA GLY A 154 -15.77 -9.22 15.87
C GLY A 154 -16.44 -8.04 16.28
#